data_ca730eaf492532582cd090f0d9a3272d
#
_entry.id   ca730eaf492532582cd090f0d9a3272d
#
_cell.length_a   1.000
_cell.length_b   1.000
_cell.length_c   1.000
_cell.angle_alpha   90.00
_cell.angle_beta   90.00
_cell.angle_gamma   90.00
#
_symmetry.space_group_name_H-M   'P 1'
#
loop_
_entity.id
_entity.type
_entity.pdbx_description
1 polymer ?
#
loop_
_entity_poly.entity_id
_entity_poly.type
_entity_poly.pdbx_seq_one_letter_code
_entity_poly.pdbx_strand_id
1 'polypeptide(L)'
;PSLVGSEMCIRDRPMNALNKSQAMVPKDCTVINNPVGSASVSWFEKDNKVLVSMPGVPQEMTAVMTESVLPKLREKFQTDVIMHRTFLVQHYPESILAEKLEPWETALPESIKLAYLPKLGIIHLRLTGRGQNKIEVESALNDEQAKLEAILGDDIFSEEDIPLEVIVGELLKKKNLTVSTAESCTGGSIAARLTSIAGSSEYFNGGIVAYSNEVKMNLLHVSPETLEVYGAVSEQTVIEMVTVSYTHL
;
A
#
# COMPACT_ATOMS: atom_id res chain seq x y z
N PRO A 1 24.12 36.78 3.45
CA PRO A 1 24.36 35.44 2.92
C PRO A 1 25.82 35.08 3.15
N SER A 2 26.08 34.00 3.86
CA SER A 2 27.43 33.44 4.03
C SER A 2 27.58 32.24 3.11
N LEU A 3 28.73 32.16 2.43
CA LEU A 3 29.11 30.98 1.68
C LEU A 3 29.43 29.85 2.68
N VAL A 4 28.63 28.79 2.69
CA VAL A 4 28.99 27.54 3.34
C VAL A 4 29.81 26.76 2.32
N GLY A 5 31.13 26.78 2.53
CA GLY A 5 32.08 26.25 1.58
C GLY A 5 32.25 24.74 1.66
N SER A 6 32.87 24.25 0.66
CA SER A 6 33.74 23.09 0.51
C SER A 6 33.20 21.78 -0.03
N GLU A 7 31.95 21.42 0.10
CA GLU A 7 31.52 20.08 -0.38
C GLU A 7 31.02 20.03 -1.83
N MET A 8 30.85 21.16 -2.49
CA MET A 8 30.51 21.19 -3.94
C MET A 8 31.68 20.83 -4.88
N CYS A 9 32.87 20.60 -4.34
CA CYS A 9 34.06 20.21 -5.13
C CYS A 9 34.16 18.71 -5.43
N ILE A 10 33.24 17.88 -4.98
CA ILE A 10 33.34 16.41 -5.10
C ILE A 10 32.96 15.88 -6.51
N ARG A 11 32.40 16.74 -7.38
CA ARG A 11 32.19 16.40 -8.78
C ARG A 11 33.03 17.34 -9.64
N ASP A 12 34.10 16.87 -10.20
CA ASP A 12 35.09 17.53 -11.11
C ASP A 12 34.47 18.37 -12.26
N ARG A 13 33.56 19.28 -11.94
CA ARG A 13 32.97 20.22 -12.90
C ARG A 13 33.31 21.65 -12.50
N PRO A 14 33.77 22.50 -13.46
CA PRO A 14 34.08 23.89 -13.17
C PRO A 14 32.85 24.63 -12.67
N MET A 15 32.96 25.28 -11.50
CA MET A 15 31.91 26.08 -10.90
C MET A 15 31.60 27.31 -11.74
N ASN A 16 30.40 27.39 -12.27
CA ASN A 16 29.88 28.59 -12.93
C ASN A 16 29.22 29.55 -11.93
N ALA A 17 28.89 30.77 -12.36
CA ALA A 17 28.26 31.78 -11.50
C ALA A 17 26.89 31.34 -10.92
N LEU A 18 26.14 30.50 -11.66
CA LEU A 18 24.85 29.94 -11.22
C LEU A 18 25.05 28.94 -10.07
N ASN A 19 26.07 28.08 -10.14
CA ASN A 19 26.37 27.13 -9.08
C ASN A 19 26.82 27.84 -7.79
N LYS A 20 27.53 28.95 -7.90
CA LYS A 20 27.89 29.79 -6.74
C LYS A 20 26.66 30.43 -6.06
N SER A 21 25.66 30.84 -6.82
CA SER A 21 24.42 31.39 -6.25
C SER A 21 23.56 30.32 -5.56
N GLN A 22 23.60 29.08 -6.00
CA GLN A 22 22.90 27.94 -5.36
C GLN A 22 23.50 27.55 -4.00
N ALA A 23 24.79 27.87 -3.78
CA ALA A 23 25.45 27.64 -2.48
C ALA A 23 25.14 28.73 -1.43
N MET A 24 24.43 29.78 -1.82
CA MET A 24 24.07 30.85 -0.88
C MET A 24 22.79 30.45 -0.12
N VAL A 25 22.93 30.33 1.21
CA VAL A 25 21.84 30.03 2.12
C VAL A 25 21.57 31.21 3.05
N PRO A 26 20.38 31.38 3.60
CA PRO A 26 20.09 32.39 4.61
C PRO A 26 21.02 32.28 5.82
N LYS A 27 21.38 33.41 6.39
CA LYS A 27 22.35 33.51 7.51
C LYS A 27 21.88 32.73 8.76
N ASP A 28 20.57 32.73 9.00
CA ASP A 28 19.97 32.22 10.24
C ASP A 28 19.46 30.77 10.07
N CYS A 29 19.97 30.00 9.09
CA CYS A 29 19.62 28.61 8.92
C CYS A 29 20.78 27.67 9.25
N THR A 30 20.45 26.48 9.71
CA THR A 30 21.36 25.33 9.71
C THR A 30 21.26 24.63 8.37
N VAL A 31 22.40 24.41 7.70
CA VAL A 31 22.43 23.69 6.43
C VAL A 31 22.46 22.19 6.69
N ILE A 32 21.56 21.46 6.02
CA ILE A 32 21.55 20.00 6.00
C ILE A 32 22.08 19.58 4.64
N ASN A 33 23.02 18.63 4.63
CA ASN A 33 23.60 18.10 3.41
C ASN A 33 22.56 17.30 2.61
N ASN A 34 22.61 17.45 1.27
CA ASN A 34 21.81 16.66 0.34
C ASN A 34 22.71 15.57 -0.28
N PRO A 35 22.54 14.29 0.12
CA PRO A 35 23.44 13.24 -0.32
C PRO A 35 23.28 12.87 -1.81
N VAL A 36 22.16 13.25 -2.44
CA VAL A 36 21.79 12.81 -3.80
C VAL A 36 21.86 13.94 -4.81
N GLY A 37 21.86 15.21 -4.37
CA GLY A 37 21.80 16.37 -5.26
C GLY A 37 22.68 17.52 -4.81
N SER A 38 22.67 18.61 -5.59
CA SER A 38 23.48 19.81 -5.33
C SER A 38 22.74 20.91 -4.57
N ALA A 39 21.42 20.79 -4.43
CA ALA A 39 20.61 21.80 -3.75
C ALA A 39 20.68 21.62 -2.24
N SER A 40 21.07 22.68 -1.52
CA SER A 40 21.17 22.69 -0.05
C SER A 40 19.79 22.69 0.59
N VAL A 41 19.67 22.03 1.73
CA VAL A 41 18.49 22.04 2.58
C VAL A 41 18.70 23.03 3.72
N SER A 42 17.74 23.91 3.95
CA SER A 42 17.81 24.93 4.99
C SER A 42 16.85 24.59 6.13
N TRP A 43 17.40 24.47 7.33
CA TRP A 43 16.67 24.21 8.57
C TRP A 43 16.63 25.47 9.41
N PHE A 44 15.43 25.94 9.74
CA PHE A 44 15.20 27.13 10.59
C PHE A 44 14.51 26.72 11.88
N GLU A 45 14.93 27.31 12.98
CA GLU A 45 14.32 27.11 14.29
C GLU A 45 13.94 28.45 14.90
N LYS A 46 12.70 28.56 15.36
CA LYS A 46 12.21 29.69 16.10
C LYS A 46 11.04 29.29 17.00
N ASP A 47 11.05 29.73 18.26
CA ASP A 47 9.94 29.58 19.21
C ASP A 47 9.43 28.12 19.29
N ASN A 48 10.33 27.15 19.42
CA ASN A 48 10.05 25.72 19.41
C ASN A 48 9.35 25.20 18.13
N LYS A 49 9.46 25.95 17.03
CA LYS A 49 8.96 25.56 15.71
C LYS A 49 10.12 25.32 14.77
N VAL A 50 9.92 24.44 13.82
CA VAL A 50 10.90 24.11 12.78
C VAL A 50 10.29 24.34 11.42
N LEU A 51 11.03 25.03 10.54
CA LEU A 51 10.75 25.14 9.13
C LEU A 51 11.92 24.52 8.35
N VAL A 52 11.63 23.61 7.45
CA VAL A 52 12.62 22.99 6.58
C VAL A 52 12.30 23.33 5.13
N SER A 53 13.26 23.98 4.45
CA SER A 53 13.20 24.22 3.01
C SER A 53 14.09 23.20 2.33
N MET A 54 13.53 22.44 1.39
CA MET A 54 14.23 21.34 0.72
C MET A 54 13.93 21.32 -0.79
N PRO A 55 14.75 20.61 -1.60
CA PRO A 55 14.53 20.47 -3.04
C PRO A 55 13.17 19.85 -3.37
N GLY A 56 12.56 20.29 -4.49
CA GLY A 56 11.32 19.71 -5.00
C GLY A 56 11.47 18.41 -5.77
N VAL A 57 12.69 17.93 -5.99
CA VAL A 57 12.95 16.65 -6.67
C VAL A 57 12.62 15.50 -5.71
N PRO A 58 11.67 14.60 -6.04
CA PRO A 58 11.18 13.59 -5.11
C PRO A 58 12.27 12.69 -4.52
N GLN A 59 13.24 12.26 -5.32
CA GLN A 59 14.34 11.41 -4.84
C GLN A 59 15.24 12.11 -3.84
N GLU A 60 15.60 13.38 -4.10
CA GLU A 60 16.41 14.20 -3.19
C GLU A 60 15.64 14.46 -1.89
N MET A 61 14.38 14.86 -1.99
CA MET A 61 13.52 15.13 -0.85
C MET A 61 13.37 13.89 0.05
N THR A 62 13.13 12.71 -0.55
CA THR A 62 12.98 11.46 0.21
C THR A 62 14.27 11.09 0.94
N ALA A 63 15.43 11.18 0.29
CA ALA A 63 16.72 10.88 0.90
C ALA A 63 17.01 11.83 2.09
N VAL A 64 16.87 13.13 1.87
CA VAL A 64 17.10 14.15 2.93
C VAL A 64 16.13 13.97 4.09
N MET A 65 14.84 13.74 3.82
CA MET A 65 13.84 13.50 4.86
C MET A 65 14.21 12.27 5.70
N THR A 66 14.53 11.15 5.05
CA THR A 66 14.78 9.89 5.75
C THR A 66 16.08 9.91 6.54
N GLU A 67 17.16 10.43 5.94
CA GLU A 67 18.50 10.32 6.51
C GLU A 67 18.83 11.45 7.51
N SER A 68 18.20 12.62 7.37
CA SER A 68 18.60 13.79 8.13
C SER A 68 17.46 14.51 8.86
N VAL A 69 16.36 14.83 8.16
CA VAL A 69 15.31 15.69 8.73
C VAL A 69 14.48 14.95 9.77
N LEU A 70 13.99 13.75 9.47
CA LEU A 70 13.17 12.97 10.41
C LEU A 70 13.94 12.56 11.67
N PRO A 71 15.20 12.09 11.60
CA PRO A 71 16.02 11.85 12.80
C PRO A 71 16.17 13.09 13.67
N LYS A 72 16.52 14.24 13.06
CA LYS A 72 16.69 15.50 13.76
C LYS A 72 15.40 16.03 14.39
N LEU A 73 14.26 15.83 13.74
CA LEU A 73 12.94 16.14 14.32
C LEU A 73 12.61 15.24 15.51
N ARG A 74 12.89 13.94 15.43
CA ARG A 74 12.66 12.98 16.53
C ARG A 74 13.53 13.29 17.75
N GLU A 75 14.77 13.73 17.52
CA GLU A 75 15.67 14.14 18.59
C GLU A 75 15.17 15.41 19.28
N LYS A 76 14.67 16.38 18.48
CA LYS A 76 14.21 17.67 19.00
C LYS A 76 12.85 17.62 19.67
N PHE A 77 11.90 16.86 19.11
CA PHE A 77 10.54 16.79 19.58
C PHE A 77 10.26 15.42 20.20
N GLN A 78 9.84 15.42 21.45
CA GLN A 78 9.22 14.22 22.03
C GLN A 78 7.81 14.09 21.45
N THR A 79 7.66 13.18 20.52
CA THR A 79 6.36 12.87 19.92
C THR A 79 5.79 11.61 20.55
N ASP A 80 4.47 11.56 20.67
CA ASP A 80 3.81 10.32 21.05
C ASP A 80 4.15 9.20 20.06
N VAL A 81 4.24 8.01 20.57
CA VAL A 81 4.28 6.80 19.77
C VAL A 81 2.89 6.56 19.20
N ILE A 82 2.80 6.41 17.89
CA ILE A 82 1.58 6.04 17.19
C ILE A 82 1.85 4.73 16.47
N MET A 83 1.00 3.74 16.73
CA MET A 83 1.06 2.42 16.09
C MET A 83 -0.29 2.07 15.48
N HIS A 84 -0.25 1.30 14.41
CA HIS A 84 -1.45 0.85 13.71
C HIS A 84 -1.47 -0.68 13.62
N ARG A 85 -2.67 -1.26 13.69
CA ARG A 85 -3.00 -2.61 13.26
C ARG A 85 -4.13 -2.51 12.27
N THR A 86 -4.02 -3.17 11.13
CA THR A 86 -5.06 -3.15 10.09
C THR A 86 -5.52 -4.57 9.83
N PHE A 87 -6.83 -4.78 9.87
CA PHE A 87 -7.48 -6.07 9.64
C PHE A 87 -8.35 -5.95 8.41
N LEU A 88 -8.24 -6.90 7.50
CA LEU A 88 -9.08 -6.97 6.32
C LEU A 88 -10.28 -7.87 6.62
N VAL A 89 -11.47 -7.28 6.60
CA VAL A 89 -12.73 -7.96 6.92
C VAL A 89 -13.60 -8.07 5.68
N GLN A 90 -14.20 -9.24 5.47
CA GLN A 90 -15.10 -9.55 4.37
C GLN A 90 -16.51 -9.90 4.88
N HIS A 91 -17.45 -10.05 3.95
CA HIS A 91 -18.84 -10.49 4.17
C HIS A 91 -19.76 -9.49 4.88
N TYR A 92 -19.30 -8.28 5.21
CA TYR A 92 -20.13 -7.28 5.86
C TYR A 92 -20.30 -6.01 5.02
N PRO A 93 -21.54 -5.46 4.93
CA PRO A 93 -21.72 -4.02 4.74
C PRO A 93 -21.16 -3.26 5.95
N GLU A 94 -20.61 -2.07 5.73
CA GLU A 94 -19.97 -1.26 6.79
C GLU A 94 -20.92 -1.03 7.99
N SER A 95 -22.18 -0.71 7.72
CA SER A 95 -23.18 -0.44 8.77
C SER A 95 -23.45 -1.66 9.67
N ILE A 96 -23.49 -2.85 9.08
CA ILE A 96 -23.70 -4.10 9.84
C ILE A 96 -22.46 -4.45 10.66
N LEU A 97 -21.27 -4.22 10.10
CA LEU A 97 -20.04 -4.43 10.84
C LEU A 97 -19.91 -3.46 12.02
N ALA A 98 -20.26 -2.19 11.81
CA ALA A 98 -20.25 -1.19 12.87
C ALA A 98 -21.23 -1.55 14.00
N GLU A 99 -22.47 -1.98 13.69
CA GLU A 99 -23.44 -2.45 14.67
C GLU A 99 -22.90 -3.66 15.47
N LYS A 100 -22.29 -4.63 14.79
CA LYS A 100 -21.69 -5.81 15.42
C LYS A 100 -20.56 -5.45 16.39
N LEU A 101 -19.75 -4.44 16.05
CA LEU A 101 -18.59 -4.03 16.83
C LEU A 101 -18.89 -2.94 17.88
N GLU A 102 -20.05 -2.28 17.85
CA GLU A 102 -20.41 -1.18 18.73
C GLU A 102 -20.13 -1.43 20.23
N PRO A 103 -20.50 -2.61 20.82
CA PRO A 103 -20.22 -2.87 22.23
C PRO A 103 -18.74 -2.89 22.58
N TRP A 104 -17.91 -3.45 21.68
CA TRP A 104 -16.46 -3.49 21.84
C TRP A 104 -15.83 -2.13 21.55
N GLU A 105 -16.24 -1.45 20.48
CA GLU A 105 -15.72 -0.14 20.08
C GLU A 105 -15.96 0.90 21.19
N THR A 106 -17.14 0.89 21.81
CA THR A 106 -17.49 1.78 22.94
C THR A 106 -16.62 1.50 24.18
N ALA A 107 -16.14 0.27 24.34
CA ALA A 107 -15.29 -0.14 25.47
C ALA A 107 -13.79 0.06 25.21
N LEU A 108 -13.40 0.55 24.02
CA LEU A 108 -11.98 0.79 23.69
C LEU A 108 -11.36 1.81 24.68
N PRO A 109 -10.10 1.60 25.09
CA PRO A 109 -9.33 2.59 25.83
C PRO A 109 -9.21 3.91 25.06
N GLU A 110 -9.19 5.05 25.77
CA GLU A 110 -9.02 6.37 25.13
C GLU A 110 -7.76 6.49 24.26
N SER A 111 -6.73 5.70 24.54
CA SER A 111 -5.50 5.62 23.78
C SER A 111 -5.62 4.87 22.45
N ILE A 112 -6.75 4.17 22.22
CA ILE A 112 -6.99 3.36 21.01
C ILE A 112 -8.22 3.89 20.29
N LYS A 113 -8.09 4.03 18.96
CA LYS A 113 -9.19 4.43 18.08
C LYS A 113 -9.38 3.42 16.96
N LEU A 114 -10.62 3.13 16.64
CA LEU A 114 -11.01 2.35 15.47
C LEU A 114 -11.35 3.27 14.29
N ALA A 115 -11.01 2.84 13.09
CA ALA A 115 -11.44 3.47 11.84
C ALA A 115 -11.89 2.39 10.84
N TYR A 116 -13.02 2.64 10.21
CA TYR A 116 -13.56 1.84 9.10
C TYR A 116 -13.12 2.48 7.80
N LEU A 117 -12.41 1.73 6.96
CA LEU A 117 -11.86 2.20 5.70
C LEU A 117 -12.38 1.27 4.58
N PRO A 118 -13.61 1.50 4.08
CA PRO A 118 -14.21 0.65 3.07
C PRO A 118 -13.45 0.74 1.75
N LYS A 119 -13.16 -0.41 1.17
CA LYS A 119 -12.69 -0.59 -0.20
C LYS A 119 -13.64 -1.58 -0.89
N LEU A 120 -13.56 -1.71 -2.21
CA LEU A 120 -14.45 -2.57 -3.00
C LEU A 120 -14.56 -4.00 -2.41
N GLY A 121 -15.69 -4.29 -1.74
CA GLY A 121 -16.01 -5.61 -1.18
C GLY A 121 -15.25 -6.01 0.09
N ILE A 122 -14.39 -5.14 0.62
CA ILE A 122 -13.54 -5.39 1.79
C ILE A 122 -13.58 -4.15 2.69
N ILE A 123 -13.63 -4.36 3.99
CA ILE A 123 -13.49 -3.28 4.97
C ILE A 123 -12.13 -3.42 5.65
N HIS A 124 -11.31 -2.38 5.57
CA HIS A 124 -10.09 -2.30 6.36
C HIS A 124 -10.44 -1.69 7.73
N LEU A 125 -10.42 -2.48 8.77
CA LEU A 125 -10.50 -2.00 10.14
C LEU A 125 -9.11 -1.62 10.62
N ARG A 126 -8.93 -0.37 11.03
CA ARG A 126 -7.64 0.08 11.54
C ARG A 126 -7.73 0.52 12.99
N LEU A 127 -7.08 -0.22 13.88
CA LEU A 127 -6.80 0.20 15.24
C LEU A 127 -5.59 1.12 15.25
N THR A 128 -5.72 2.27 15.89
CA THR A 128 -4.64 3.23 16.08
C THR A 128 -4.41 3.42 17.57
N GLY A 129 -3.28 2.94 18.06
CA GLY A 129 -2.82 3.16 19.43
C GLY A 129 -1.90 4.36 19.51
N ARG A 130 -2.06 5.18 20.57
CA ARG A 130 -1.25 6.37 20.84
C ARG A 130 -0.82 6.42 22.30
N GLY A 131 0.45 6.72 22.57
CA GLY A 131 0.99 6.86 23.93
C GLY A 131 2.43 7.30 23.95
N GLN A 132 3.02 7.40 25.14
CA GLN A 132 4.42 7.82 25.33
C GLN A 132 5.39 6.64 25.25
N ASN A 133 4.92 5.43 25.59
CA ASN A 133 5.73 4.23 25.68
C ASN A 133 5.31 3.23 24.60
N LYS A 134 6.26 2.84 23.74
CA LYS A 134 6.02 1.90 22.64
C LYS A 134 5.50 0.54 23.15
N ILE A 135 6.08 0.01 24.23
CA ILE A 135 5.71 -1.31 24.76
C ILE A 135 4.26 -1.30 25.29
N GLU A 136 3.86 -0.24 25.97
CA GLU A 136 2.49 -0.08 26.48
C GLU A 136 1.47 0.04 25.34
N VAL A 137 1.78 0.85 24.31
CA VAL A 137 0.92 0.98 23.13
C VAL A 137 0.79 -0.33 22.38
N GLU A 138 1.88 -1.06 22.21
CA GLU A 138 1.89 -2.36 21.54
C GLU A 138 1.10 -3.40 22.31
N SER A 139 1.28 -3.48 23.65
CA SER A 139 0.51 -4.38 24.51
C SER A 139 -0.99 -4.08 24.44
N ALA A 140 -1.38 -2.82 24.57
CA ALA A 140 -2.78 -2.42 24.48
C ALA A 140 -3.41 -2.75 23.11
N LEU A 141 -2.67 -2.57 22.02
CA LEU A 141 -3.13 -2.96 20.68
C LEU A 141 -3.28 -4.47 20.54
N ASN A 142 -2.37 -5.27 21.11
CA ASN A 142 -2.45 -6.73 21.07
C ASN A 142 -3.66 -7.25 21.87
N ASP A 143 -3.97 -6.64 23.02
CA ASP A 143 -5.14 -7.00 23.84
C ASP A 143 -6.45 -6.71 23.08
N GLU A 144 -6.55 -5.57 22.40
CA GLU A 144 -7.74 -5.23 21.61
C GLU A 144 -7.83 -6.04 20.30
N GLN A 145 -6.70 -6.37 19.68
CA GLN A 145 -6.63 -7.32 18.56
C GLN A 145 -7.24 -8.67 18.94
N ALA A 146 -6.80 -9.27 20.05
CA ALA A 146 -7.31 -10.57 20.49
C ALA A 146 -8.84 -10.55 20.73
N LYS A 147 -9.39 -9.43 21.24
CA LYS A 147 -10.84 -9.27 21.39
C LYS A 147 -11.55 -9.18 20.05
N LEU A 148 -10.99 -8.41 19.09
CA LEU A 148 -11.54 -8.28 17.75
C LEU A 148 -11.56 -9.62 17.02
N GLU A 149 -10.47 -10.39 17.11
CA GLU A 149 -10.36 -11.74 16.54
C GLU A 149 -11.40 -12.68 17.16
N ALA A 150 -11.65 -12.59 18.46
CA ALA A 150 -12.69 -13.38 19.12
C ALA A 150 -14.11 -13.04 18.64
N ILE A 151 -14.37 -11.78 18.20
CA ILE A 151 -15.67 -11.32 17.70
C ILE A 151 -15.87 -11.71 16.22
N LEU A 152 -14.85 -11.57 15.41
CA LEU A 152 -14.93 -11.70 13.95
C LEU A 152 -14.45 -13.05 13.42
N GLY A 153 -13.50 -13.70 14.09
CA GLY A 153 -12.98 -15.02 13.69
C GLY A 153 -12.52 -15.04 12.22
N ASP A 154 -13.05 -16.01 11.48
CA ASP A 154 -12.70 -16.25 10.06
C ASP A 154 -13.16 -15.13 9.11
N ASP A 155 -13.94 -14.16 9.57
CA ASP A 155 -14.32 -12.98 8.79
C ASP A 155 -13.11 -12.03 8.61
N ILE A 156 -12.10 -12.13 9.49
CA ILE A 156 -10.79 -11.50 9.28
C ILE A 156 -9.95 -12.44 8.40
N PHE A 157 -9.70 -12.05 7.16
CA PHE A 157 -8.90 -12.88 6.25
C PHE A 157 -7.43 -12.43 6.13
N SER A 158 -7.08 -11.26 6.68
CA SER A 158 -5.70 -10.78 6.82
C SER A 158 -5.57 -9.78 7.96
N GLU A 159 -4.46 -9.85 8.67
CA GLU A 159 -4.04 -8.92 9.74
C GLU A 159 -3.02 -7.89 9.24
N GLU A 160 -2.75 -7.89 7.94
CA GLU A 160 -1.82 -6.99 7.29
C GLU A 160 -2.53 -6.21 6.18
N ASP A 161 -2.19 -4.92 6.02
CA ASP A 161 -2.67 -4.08 4.91
C ASP A 161 -1.85 -4.35 3.64
N ILE A 162 -1.94 -5.59 3.17
CA ILE A 162 -1.27 -6.03 1.94
C ILE A 162 -2.29 -6.21 0.80
N PRO A 163 -1.87 -6.07 -0.46
CA PRO A 163 -2.76 -6.27 -1.60
C PRO A 163 -3.37 -7.68 -1.63
N LEU A 164 -4.63 -7.77 -2.05
CA LEU A 164 -5.35 -9.06 -2.14
C LEU A 164 -4.62 -10.08 -3.03
N GLU A 165 -4.01 -9.62 -4.11
CA GLU A 165 -3.22 -10.46 -5.02
C GLU A 165 -2.01 -11.11 -4.34
N VAL A 166 -1.42 -10.48 -3.34
CA VAL A 166 -0.34 -11.07 -2.51
C VAL A 166 -0.91 -12.20 -1.66
N ILE A 167 -2.02 -11.94 -0.96
CA ILE A 167 -2.69 -12.94 -0.11
C ILE A 167 -3.08 -14.18 -0.93
N VAL A 168 -3.69 -13.95 -2.10
CA VAL A 168 -4.09 -15.03 -3.01
C VAL A 168 -2.86 -15.83 -3.47
N GLY A 169 -1.78 -15.17 -3.86
CA GLY A 169 -0.54 -15.83 -4.27
C GLY A 169 0.07 -16.69 -3.17
N GLU A 170 0.12 -16.18 -1.94
CA GLU A 170 0.63 -16.93 -0.77
C GLU A 170 -0.24 -18.14 -0.43
N LEU A 171 -1.57 -17.99 -0.49
CA LEU A 171 -2.50 -19.10 -0.26
C LEU A 171 -2.37 -20.19 -1.32
N LEU A 172 -2.22 -19.82 -2.60
CA LEU A 172 -2.01 -20.78 -3.69
C LEU A 172 -0.70 -21.53 -3.50
N LYS A 173 0.40 -20.86 -3.21
CA LYS A 173 1.69 -21.48 -2.90
C LYS A 173 1.60 -22.41 -1.70
N LYS A 174 0.99 -21.98 -0.60
CA LYS A 174 0.83 -22.79 0.62
C LYS A 174 0.04 -24.07 0.37
N LYS A 175 -0.95 -24.02 -0.54
CA LYS A 175 -1.80 -25.17 -0.90
C LYS A 175 -1.24 -25.98 -2.08
N ASN A 176 -0.12 -25.58 -2.68
CA ASN A 176 0.43 -26.13 -3.91
C ASN A 176 -0.62 -26.17 -5.05
N LEU A 177 -1.37 -25.07 -5.19
CA LEU A 177 -2.37 -24.90 -6.23
C LEU A 177 -1.90 -23.89 -7.27
N THR A 178 -2.38 -24.06 -8.49
CA THR A 178 -2.20 -23.11 -9.58
C THR A 178 -3.52 -22.48 -9.98
N VAL A 179 -3.44 -21.34 -10.67
CA VAL A 179 -4.59 -20.60 -11.19
C VAL A 179 -4.33 -20.16 -12.62
N SER A 180 -5.38 -20.18 -13.43
CA SER A 180 -5.44 -19.58 -14.76
C SER A 180 -6.65 -18.68 -14.87
N THR A 181 -6.64 -17.71 -15.79
CA THR A 181 -7.75 -16.78 -15.98
C THR A 181 -8.32 -16.86 -17.40
N ALA A 182 -9.66 -16.80 -17.49
CA ALA A 182 -10.38 -16.57 -18.75
C ALA A 182 -11.19 -15.28 -18.57
N GLU A 183 -10.69 -14.19 -19.13
CA GLU A 183 -11.24 -12.86 -18.91
C GLU A 183 -11.99 -12.31 -20.12
N SER A 184 -13.03 -11.50 -19.89
CA SER A 184 -13.75 -10.75 -20.90
C SER A 184 -13.81 -9.27 -20.54
N CYS A 185 -14.83 -8.81 -19.83
CA CYS A 185 -15.00 -7.39 -19.47
C CYS A 185 -13.87 -6.83 -18.59
N THR A 186 -13.17 -7.65 -17.83
CA THR A 186 -12.00 -7.28 -17.03
C THR A 186 -10.75 -7.01 -17.87
N GLY A 187 -10.75 -7.40 -19.16
CA GLY A 187 -9.72 -7.04 -20.13
C GLY A 187 -8.30 -7.50 -19.79
N GLY A 188 -8.13 -8.56 -18.97
CA GLY A 188 -6.83 -9.04 -18.49
C GLY A 188 -6.39 -8.44 -17.15
N SER A 189 -7.24 -7.64 -16.49
CA SER A 189 -6.87 -6.97 -15.24
C SER A 189 -6.62 -7.96 -14.10
N ILE A 190 -7.31 -9.10 -14.06
CA ILE A 190 -7.10 -10.12 -13.02
C ILE A 190 -5.72 -10.76 -13.21
N ALA A 191 -5.41 -11.20 -14.44
CA ALA A 191 -4.09 -11.73 -14.79
C ALA A 191 -2.97 -10.71 -14.48
N ALA A 192 -3.16 -9.45 -14.87
CA ALA A 192 -2.19 -8.38 -14.63
C ALA A 192 -1.93 -8.17 -13.12
N ARG A 193 -2.96 -8.20 -12.28
CA ARG A 193 -2.80 -8.09 -10.82
C ARG A 193 -2.05 -9.28 -10.24
N LEU A 194 -2.41 -10.50 -10.60
CA LEU A 194 -1.72 -11.71 -10.13
C LEU A 194 -0.25 -11.73 -10.56
N THR A 195 0.04 -11.33 -11.80
CA THR A 195 1.41 -11.31 -12.36
C THR A 195 2.24 -10.10 -11.91
N SER A 196 1.63 -9.08 -11.29
CA SER A 196 2.37 -7.95 -10.72
C SER A 196 3.23 -8.34 -9.50
N ILE A 197 2.95 -9.51 -8.92
CA ILE A 197 3.67 -10.03 -7.75
C ILE A 197 4.88 -10.85 -8.21
N ALA A 198 6.06 -10.51 -7.68
CA ALA A 198 7.29 -11.24 -7.98
C ALA A 198 7.15 -12.72 -7.56
N GLY A 199 7.55 -13.65 -8.45
CA GLY A 199 7.42 -15.08 -8.21
C GLY A 199 6.04 -15.65 -8.52
N SER A 200 5.14 -14.90 -9.18
CA SER A 200 3.81 -15.35 -9.57
C SER A 200 3.81 -16.57 -10.50
N SER A 201 4.91 -16.81 -11.22
CA SER A 201 5.06 -18.01 -12.07
C SER A 201 5.01 -19.34 -11.32
N GLU A 202 5.11 -19.33 -10.00
CA GLU A 202 4.95 -20.54 -9.17
C GLU A 202 3.49 -20.99 -9.06
N TYR A 203 2.53 -20.07 -9.26
CA TYR A 203 1.10 -20.36 -9.07
C TYR A 203 0.21 -19.90 -10.23
N PHE A 204 0.67 -19.00 -11.09
CA PHE A 204 -0.08 -18.49 -12.24
C PHE A 204 0.41 -19.11 -13.54
N ASN A 205 -0.41 -19.98 -14.15
CA ASN A 205 -0.04 -20.69 -15.39
C ASN A 205 -0.22 -19.81 -16.63
N GLY A 206 -1.25 -18.93 -16.64
CA GLY A 206 -1.54 -18.09 -17.79
C GLY A 206 -2.96 -17.56 -17.78
N GLY A 207 -3.28 -16.74 -18.78
CA GLY A 207 -4.62 -16.16 -18.93
C GLY A 207 -4.97 -15.86 -20.37
N ILE A 208 -6.26 -15.98 -20.69
CA ILE A 208 -6.83 -15.67 -22.00
C ILE A 208 -7.80 -14.51 -21.86
N VAL A 209 -7.63 -13.46 -22.67
CA VAL A 209 -8.56 -12.34 -22.77
C VAL A 209 -9.45 -12.55 -23.98
N ALA A 210 -10.63 -13.13 -23.77
CA ALA A 210 -11.62 -13.42 -24.80
C ALA A 210 -12.68 -12.32 -24.89
N TYR A 211 -12.31 -11.16 -25.44
CA TYR A 211 -13.17 -9.98 -25.43
C TYR A 211 -14.31 -10.06 -26.47
N SER A 212 -14.03 -10.55 -27.68
CA SER A 212 -15.05 -10.77 -28.72
C SER A 212 -15.67 -12.16 -28.63
N ASN A 213 -16.88 -12.30 -29.19
CA ASN A 213 -17.55 -13.60 -29.29
C ASN A 213 -16.75 -14.58 -30.16
N GLU A 214 -16.10 -14.09 -31.22
CA GLU A 214 -15.25 -14.89 -32.07
C GLU A 214 -14.08 -15.52 -31.29
N VAL A 215 -13.41 -14.74 -30.43
CA VAL A 215 -12.34 -15.25 -29.57
C VAL A 215 -12.86 -16.22 -28.51
N LYS A 216 -14.07 -16.00 -27.96
CA LYS A 216 -14.72 -16.95 -27.05
C LYS A 216 -14.95 -18.31 -27.72
N MET A 217 -15.45 -18.29 -28.95
CA MET A 217 -15.69 -19.52 -29.70
C MET A 217 -14.38 -20.21 -30.14
N ASN A 218 -13.44 -19.46 -30.70
CA ASN A 218 -12.25 -20.05 -31.34
C ASN A 218 -11.18 -20.49 -30.32
N LEU A 219 -11.00 -19.77 -29.23
CA LEU A 219 -9.96 -20.07 -28.23
C LEU A 219 -10.51 -20.79 -27.00
N LEU A 220 -11.72 -20.45 -26.56
CA LEU A 220 -12.31 -21.03 -25.35
C LEU A 220 -13.45 -22.00 -25.67
N HIS A 221 -13.69 -22.29 -26.95
CA HIS A 221 -14.69 -23.26 -27.45
C HIS A 221 -16.10 -23.03 -26.89
N VAL A 222 -16.44 -21.78 -26.59
CA VAL A 222 -17.80 -21.41 -26.20
C VAL A 222 -18.74 -21.72 -27.37
N SER A 223 -19.83 -22.44 -27.09
CA SER A 223 -20.78 -22.84 -28.11
C SER A 223 -21.47 -21.61 -28.71
N PRO A 224 -21.65 -21.56 -30.06
CA PRO A 224 -22.46 -20.53 -30.70
C PRO A 224 -23.89 -20.49 -30.15
N GLU A 225 -24.47 -21.64 -29.82
CA GLU A 225 -25.80 -21.74 -29.23
C GLU A 225 -25.87 -21.11 -27.84
N THR A 226 -24.85 -21.29 -27.00
CA THR A 226 -24.77 -20.65 -25.68
C THR A 226 -24.72 -19.12 -25.81
N LEU A 227 -23.96 -18.62 -26.78
CA LEU A 227 -23.89 -17.19 -27.03
C LEU A 227 -25.19 -16.60 -27.58
N GLU A 228 -25.90 -17.36 -28.44
CA GLU A 228 -27.17 -16.92 -29.02
C GLU A 228 -28.30 -16.93 -27.98
N VAL A 229 -28.39 -17.97 -27.16
CA VAL A 229 -29.48 -18.15 -26.18
C VAL A 229 -29.30 -17.34 -24.93
N TYR A 230 -28.07 -17.31 -24.36
CA TYR A 230 -27.79 -16.74 -23.06
C TYR A 230 -26.96 -15.43 -23.12
N GLY A 231 -26.40 -15.14 -24.30
CA GLY A 231 -25.57 -13.97 -24.51
C GLY A 231 -24.13 -14.12 -23.98
N ALA A 232 -23.28 -13.15 -24.33
CA ALA A 232 -21.86 -13.14 -23.97
C ALA A 232 -21.58 -12.91 -22.48
N VAL A 233 -22.56 -12.37 -21.75
CA VAL A 233 -22.48 -12.03 -20.32
C VAL A 233 -23.51 -12.88 -19.58
N SER A 234 -23.18 -14.13 -19.34
CA SER A 234 -24.05 -15.09 -18.68
C SER A 234 -23.22 -16.12 -17.91
N GLU A 235 -23.83 -16.77 -16.93
CA GLU A 235 -23.22 -17.85 -16.17
C GLU A 235 -22.79 -19.02 -17.08
N GLN A 236 -23.65 -19.36 -18.04
CA GLN A 236 -23.42 -20.45 -19.02
C GLN A 236 -22.15 -20.16 -19.85
N THR A 237 -22.02 -18.93 -20.36
CA THR A 237 -20.83 -18.54 -21.12
C THR A 237 -19.57 -18.56 -20.27
N VAL A 238 -19.64 -18.09 -19.03
CA VAL A 238 -18.48 -18.08 -18.11
C VAL A 238 -18.06 -19.50 -17.76
N ILE A 239 -19.00 -20.40 -17.51
CA ILE A 239 -18.70 -21.84 -17.24
C ILE A 239 -17.97 -22.48 -18.42
N GLU A 240 -18.46 -22.28 -19.65
CA GLU A 240 -17.78 -22.81 -20.84
C GLU A 240 -16.37 -22.22 -21.01
N MET A 241 -16.21 -20.91 -20.83
CA MET A 241 -14.90 -20.24 -20.87
C MET A 241 -13.89 -20.84 -19.87
N VAL A 242 -14.33 -21.09 -18.64
CA VAL A 242 -13.45 -21.62 -17.58
C VAL A 242 -13.11 -23.09 -17.82
N THR A 243 -14.04 -23.88 -18.31
CA THR A 243 -13.84 -25.34 -18.57
C THR A 243 -12.69 -25.58 -19.55
N VAL A 244 -12.56 -24.77 -20.59
CA VAL A 244 -11.47 -24.90 -21.56
C VAL A 244 -10.15 -24.39 -21.01
N SER A 245 -10.15 -23.27 -20.31
CA SER A 245 -8.91 -22.75 -19.70
C SER A 245 -8.34 -23.72 -18.66
N TYR A 246 -9.17 -24.41 -17.90
CA TYR A 246 -8.76 -25.45 -16.94
C TYR A 246 -8.04 -26.64 -17.57
N THR A 247 -8.41 -26.99 -18.80
CA THR A 247 -7.85 -28.19 -19.51
C THR A 247 -6.63 -27.87 -20.37
N HIS A 248 -6.36 -26.59 -20.68
CA HIS A 248 -5.32 -26.17 -21.63
C HIS A 248 -4.23 -25.29 -21.03
N LEU A 249 -4.42 -24.76 -19.83
CA LEU A 249 -3.48 -23.95 -19.07
C LEU A 249 -3.17 -24.59 -17.71
#